data_5b5483ef1f0d71421039681d57d15700
#
_entry.id   5b5483ef1f0d71421039681d57d15700
#
_cell.length_a   1.000
_cell.length_b   1.000
_cell.length_c   1.000
_cell.angle_alpha   90.00
_cell.angle_beta   90.00
_cell.angle_gamma   90.00
#
_symmetry.space_group_name_H-M   'P 1'
#
loop_
_entity.id
_entity.type
_entity.pdbx_description
1 polymer ?
#
loop_
_entity_poly.entity_id
_entity_poly.type
_entity_poly.pdbx_seq_one_letter_code
_entity_poly.pdbx_strand_id
1 'polypeptide(L)'
;MPPGQQSIIERESRKLLKGIDPILNADVLSAVRAMGHGDDLVLCDTNFPADSVARQTVLGSLLRIDNVSAARAAKAILSVLPLDSFVEAPARRMELVDQPHEVPPVQAEVQREIDAAEGRPVPMGSIERFAFYDLAKRAYCVIQTGERRFYGCFIFKKGVIAPED
;
A
#
# COMPACT_ATOMS: atom_id res chain seq x y z
N MET A 1 -23.48 -30.65 -1.06
CA MET A 1 -22.92 -29.40 -1.54
C MET A 1 -21.77 -29.70 -2.51
N PRO A 2 -21.69 -29.05 -3.64
CA PRO A 2 -20.56 -29.23 -4.55
C PRO A 2 -19.27 -28.71 -3.89
N PRO A 3 -18.11 -29.37 -4.14
CA PRO A 3 -16.84 -29.05 -3.46
C PRO A 3 -16.33 -27.61 -3.62
N GLY A 4 -16.79 -26.88 -4.62
CA GLY A 4 -16.43 -25.48 -4.82
C GLY A 4 -17.14 -24.49 -3.88
N GLN A 5 -18.33 -24.78 -3.43
CA GLN A 5 -19.10 -23.91 -2.53
C GLN A 5 -18.62 -24.01 -1.06
N GLN A 6 -18.15 -25.19 -0.63
CA GLN A 6 -17.57 -25.35 0.71
C GLN A 6 -16.28 -24.54 0.88
N SER A 7 -15.43 -24.46 -0.16
CA SER A 7 -14.18 -23.69 -0.08
C SER A 7 -14.38 -22.17 -0.03
N ILE A 8 -15.46 -21.66 -0.60
CA ILE A 8 -15.79 -20.22 -0.57
C ILE A 8 -16.36 -19.85 0.80
N ILE A 9 -17.28 -20.65 1.34
CA ILE A 9 -17.88 -20.44 2.65
C ILE A 9 -16.83 -20.56 3.76
N GLU A 10 -15.91 -21.53 3.68
CA GLU A 10 -14.81 -21.68 4.64
C GLU A 10 -13.79 -20.53 4.56
N ARG A 11 -13.54 -19.96 3.39
CA ARG A 11 -12.68 -18.77 3.23
C ARG A 11 -13.33 -17.51 3.79
N GLU A 12 -14.62 -17.34 3.62
CA GLU A 12 -15.35 -16.19 4.17
C GLU A 12 -15.53 -16.27 5.69
N SER A 13 -15.69 -17.47 6.24
CA SER A 13 -15.82 -17.66 7.69
C SER A 13 -14.56 -17.35 8.50
N ARG A 14 -13.40 -17.19 7.83
CA ARG A 14 -12.13 -16.81 8.47
C ARG A 14 -11.86 -15.31 8.48
N LYS A 15 -12.75 -14.49 7.93
CA LYS A 15 -12.62 -13.02 7.91
C LYS A 15 -13.37 -12.43 9.09
N LEU A 16 -12.75 -11.42 9.73
CA LEU A 16 -13.39 -10.70 10.83
C LEU A 16 -14.58 -9.83 10.32
N LEU A 17 -14.41 -9.22 9.14
CA LEU A 17 -15.43 -8.44 8.45
C LEU A 17 -15.66 -9.00 7.05
N LYS A 18 -16.90 -8.91 6.56
CA LYS A 18 -17.24 -9.35 5.20
C LYS A 18 -16.45 -8.56 4.16
N GLY A 19 -15.79 -9.26 3.24
CA GLY A 19 -15.03 -8.66 2.15
C GLY A 19 -13.71 -7.96 2.53
N ILE A 20 -13.40 -7.81 3.80
CA ILE A 20 -12.21 -7.10 4.28
C ILE A 20 -11.10 -8.09 4.67
N ASP A 21 -9.89 -7.84 4.20
CA ASP A 21 -8.71 -8.61 4.58
C ASP A 21 -8.45 -8.44 6.10
N PRO A 22 -8.32 -9.53 6.87
CA PRO A 22 -8.21 -9.44 8.34
C PRO A 22 -6.94 -8.77 8.85
N ILE A 23 -5.90 -8.60 8.03
CA ILE A 23 -4.72 -7.83 8.46
C ILE A 23 -4.93 -6.31 8.44
N LEU A 24 -6.00 -5.83 7.80
CA LEU A 24 -6.39 -4.42 7.86
C LEU A 24 -7.03 -4.14 9.22
N ASN A 25 -6.23 -3.61 10.14
CA ASN A 25 -6.69 -3.23 11.47
C ASN A 25 -7.55 -1.95 11.44
N ALA A 26 -8.18 -1.65 12.56
CA ALA A 26 -9.11 -0.51 12.68
C ALA A 26 -8.46 0.83 12.32
N ASP A 27 -7.22 1.07 12.75
CA ASP A 27 -6.53 2.33 12.49
C ASP A 27 -6.19 2.51 11.01
N VAL A 28 -5.74 1.45 10.34
CA VAL A 28 -5.49 1.45 8.90
C VAL A 28 -6.78 1.68 8.12
N LEU A 29 -7.85 0.99 8.45
CA LEU A 29 -9.16 1.16 7.81
C LEU A 29 -9.70 2.57 8.00
N SER A 30 -9.56 3.13 9.20
CA SER A 30 -9.96 4.51 9.51
C SER A 30 -9.20 5.52 8.64
N ALA A 31 -7.88 5.37 8.53
CA ALA A 31 -7.05 6.27 7.72
C ALA A 31 -7.43 6.18 6.22
N VAL A 32 -7.52 4.98 5.68
CA VAL A 32 -7.88 4.76 4.27
C VAL A 32 -9.27 5.32 3.96
N ARG A 33 -10.23 5.17 4.89
CA ARG A 33 -11.58 5.73 4.72
C ARG A 33 -11.57 7.25 4.78
N ALA A 34 -10.72 7.86 5.61
CA ALA A 34 -10.63 9.31 5.77
C ALA A 34 -9.89 10.00 4.61
N MET A 35 -8.95 9.30 3.95
CA MET A 35 -8.22 9.84 2.80
C MET A 35 -9.18 10.23 1.67
N GLY A 36 -8.88 11.34 1.02
CA GLY A 36 -9.58 11.82 -0.17
C GLY A 36 -8.81 11.58 -1.47
N HIS A 37 -9.41 11.99 -2.58
CA HIS A 37 -8.78 11.90 -3.90
C HIS A 37 -7.46 12.68 -3.93
N GLY A 38 -6.40 12.04 -4.37
CA GLY A 38 -5.08 12.63 -4.48
C GLY A 38 -4.23 12.58 -3.21
N ASP A 39 -4.77 12.11 -2.08
CA ASP A 39 -3.97 11.87 -0.88
C ASP A 39 -3.00 10.70 -1.09
N ASP A 40 -1.81 10.82 -0.53
CA ASP A 40 -0.76 9.79 -0.61
C ASP A 40 -0.71 8.95 0.67
N LEU A 41 -0.58 7.64 0.50
CA LEU A 41 -0.31 6.67 1.56
C LEU A 41 1.09 6.11 1.34
N VAL A 42 1.93 6.16 2.38
CA VAL A 42 3.27 5.56 2.37
C VAL A 42 3.23 4.17 2.98
N LEU A 43 3.74 3.18 2.26
CA LEU A 43 3.96 1.82 2.75
C LEU A 43 5.47 1.57 2.82
N CYS A 44 6.01 1.18 3.97
CA CYS A 44 7.44 1.09 4.15
C CYS A 44 7.92 -0.16 4.89
N ASP A 45 9.21 -0.44 4.70
CA ASP A 45 9.93 -1.50 5.39
C ASP A 45 10.33 -1.10 6.83
N THR A 46 10.96 -2.02 7.57
CA THR A 46 11.37 -1.81 8.95
C THR A 46 12.59 -0.90 9.13
N ASN A 47 13.27 -0.53 8.04
CA ASN A 47 14.45 0.33 8.07
C ASN A 47 14.14 1.81 7.79
N PHE A 48 13.01 2.07 7.17
CA PHE A 48 12.54 3.44 6.91
C PHE A 48 12.31 4.17 8.24
N PRO A 49 12.65 5.47 8.35
CA PRO A 49 12.41 6.26 9.58
C PRO A 49 10.91 6.56 9.76
N ALA A 50 10.12 5.51 9.87
CA ALA A 50 8.66 5.56 9.75
C ALA A 50 8.00 6.41 10.85
N ASP A 51 8.41 6.25 12.11
CA ASP A 51 7.80 7.00 13.21
C ASP A 51 8.08 8.50 13.11
N SER A 52 9.32 8.90 12.85
CA SER A 52 9.68 10.31 12.74
C SER A 52 9.04 10.99 11.52
N VAL A 53 8.93 10.28 10.42
CA VAL A 53 8.24 10.78 9.21
C VAL A 53 6.73 10.85 9.44
N ALA A 54 6.14 9.82 10.03
CA ALA A 54 4.69 9.78 10.28
C ALA A 54 4.19 10.94 11.15
N ARG A 55 5.00 11.41 12.10
CA ARG A 55 4.68 12.58 12.94
C ARG A 55 4.51 13.88 12.16
N GLN A 56 5.05 13.96 10.95
CA GLN A 56 4.96 15.12 10.06
C GLN A 56 3.84 15.00 9.03
N THR A 57 3.17 13.86 8.93
CA THR A 57 2.05 13.62 8.02
C THR A 57 0.75 14.25 8.51
N VAL A 58 -0.27 14.23 7.66
CA VAL A 58 -1.61 14.73 8.03
C VAL A 58 -2.17 13.98 9.24
N LEU A 59 -2.03 12.64 9.26
CA LEU A 59 -2.48 11.83 10.39
C LEU A 59 -1.67 12.08 11.66
N GLY A 60 -0.37 12.37 11.54
CA GLY A 60 0.51 12.74 12.63
C GLY A 60 0.98 11.58 13.52
N SER A 61 0.65 10.35 13.20
CA SER A 61 1.05 9.14 13.93
C SER A 61 1.30 7.98 13.00
N LEU A 62 2.16 7.04 13.44
CA LEU A 62 2.52 5.86 12.67
C LEU A 62 1.43 4.79 12.74
N LEU A 63 1.06 4.28 11.57
CA LEU A 63 0.25 3.06 11.43
C LEU A 63 1.15 1.85 11.21
N ARG A 64 0.71 0.67 11.67
CA ARG A 64 1.47 -0.58 11.56
C ARG A 64 0.61 -1.72 11.02
N ILE A 65 1.23 -2.51 10.15
CA ILE A 65 0.80 -3.86 9.80
C ILE A 65 2.02 -4.76 10.03
N ASP A 66 2.19 -5.18 11.28
CA ASP A 66 3.38 -5.92 11.70
C ASP A 66 3.44 -7.35 11.14
N ASN A 67 4.63 -7.89 11.08
CA ASN A 67 4.91 -9.31 10.78
C ASN A 67 4.49 -9.79 9.38
N VAL A 68 4.30 -8.91 8.43
CA VAL A 68 4.00 -9.24 7.03
C VAL A 68 4.97 -8.56 6.08
N SER A 69 5.17 -9.15 4.89
CA SER A 69 5.96 -8.54 3.83
C SER A 69 5.28 -7.30 3.24
N ALA A 70 6.06 -6.46 2.56
CA ALA A 70 5.53 -5.32 1.83
C ALA A 70 4.46 -5.74 0.80
N ALA A 71 4.70 -6.82 0.05
CA ALA A 71 3.73 -7.33 -0.93
C ALA A 71 2.44 -7.81 -0.27
N ARG A 72 2.52 -8.50 0.88
CA ARG A 72 1.32 -8.96 1.60
C ARG A 72 0.50 -7.78 2.12
N ALA A 73 1.16 -6.76 2.65
CA ALA A 73 0.49 -5.54 3.11
C ALA A 73 -0.11 -4.74 1.93
N ALA A 74 0.64 -4.60 0.83
CA ALA A 74 0.16 -3.94 -0.39
C ALA A 74 -1.10 -4.62 -0.93
N LYS A 75 -1.13 -5.94 -1.00
CA LYS A 75 -2.31 -6.71 -1.42
C LYS A 75 -3.55 -6.35 -0.58
N ALA A 76 -3.41 -6.31 0.73
CA ALA A 76 -4.51 -5.98 1.62
C ALA A 76 -4.98 -4.54 1.45
N ILE A 77 -4.06 -3.58 1.45
CA ILE A 77 -4.37 -2.15 1.31
C ILE A 77 -5.03 -1.88 -0.04
N LEU A 78 -4.48 -2.40 -1.13
CA LEU A 78 -4.99 -2.17 -2.48
C LEU A 78 -6.32 -2.89 -2.76
N SER A 79 -6.72 -3.82 -1.91
CA SER A 79 -8.06 -4.42 -1.98
C SER A 79 -9.17 -3.43 -1.60
N VAL A 80 -8.84 -2.34 -0.92
CA VAL A 80 -9.80 -1.31 -0.47
C VAL A 80 -9.42 0.10 -0.95
N LEU A 81 -8.17 0.34 -1.33
CA LEU A 81 -7.67 1.63 -1.81
C LEU A 81 -7.60 1.65 -3.33
N PRO A 82 -8.46 2.40 -4.03
CA PRO A 82 -8.32 2.59 -5.47
C PRO A 82 -7.10 3.47 -5.76
N LEU A 83 -6.31 3.11 -6.77
CA LEU A 83 -5.25 3.98 -7.26
C LEU A 83 -5.80 5.06 -8.19
N ASP A 84 -5.18 6.24 -8.15
CA ASP A 84 -5.60 7.39 -8.94
C ASP A 84 -5.35 7.17 -10.44
N SER A 85 -6.39 7.09 -11.23
CA SER A 85 -6.32 6.91 -12.69
C SER A 85 -6.10 8.22 -13.46
N PHE A 86 -6.10 9.37 -12.80
CA PHE A 86 -5.91 10.67 -13.43
C PHE A 86 -4.45 11.11 -13.52
N VAL A 87 -3.54 10.37 -12.90
CA VAL A 87 -2.09 10.63 -12.94
C VAL A 87 -1.35 9.48 -13.62
N GLU A 88 -0.18 9.78 -14.17
CA GLU A 88 0.61 8.79 -14.92
C GLU A 88 1.12 7.66 -14.02
N ALA A 89 1.60 7.99 -12.81
CA ALA A 89 2.16 7.03 -11.87
C ALA A 89 1.53 7.16 -10.48
N PRO A 90 0.35 6.55 -10.26
CA PRO A 90 -0.32 6.60 -8.96
C PRO A 90 0.37 5.74 -7.89
N ALA A 91 1.21 4.81 -8.29
CA ALA A 91 2.07 4.04 -7.41
C ALA A 91 3.53 4.34 -7.75
N ARG A 92 4.35 4.56 -6.72
CA ARG A 92 5.75 4.95 -6.88
C ARG A 92 6.60 4.19 -5.87
N ARG A 93 7.84 3.89 -6.26
CA ARG A 93 8.84 3.19 -5.45
C ARG A 93 10.02 4.11 -5.12
N MET A 94 10.69 3.86 -4.01
CA MET A 94 12.01 4.44 -3.77
C MET A 94 13.03 3.75 -4.67
N GLU A 95 13.76 4.51 -5.49
CA GLU A 95 14.82 3.96 -6.32
C GLU A 95 16.07 3.62 -5.49
N LEU A 96 16.83 2.63 -5.96
CA LEU A 96 18.10 2.29 -5.35
C LEU A 96 19.11 3.42 -5.57
N VAL A 97 19.88 3.74 -4.53
CA VAL A 97 20.98 4.70 -4.62
C VAL A 97 22.00 4.20 -5.65
N ASP A 98 22.42 5.08 -6.56
CA ASP A 98 23.33 4.81 -7.66
C ASP A 98 22.85 3.77 -8.71
N GLN A 99 21.66 3.21 -8.54
CA GLN A 99 21.07 2.22 -9.45
C GLN A 99 19.56 2.47 -9.66
N PRO A 100 19.17 3.64 -10.18
CA PRO A 100 17.77 4.05 -10.20
C PRO A 100 16.86 3.17 -11.08
N HIS A 101 17.43 2.45 -12.06
CA HIS A 101 16.68 1.57 -12.96
C HIS A 101 16.57 0.13 -12.45
N GLU A 102 17.30 -0.24 -11.42
CA GLU A 102 17.24 -1.57 -10.84
C GLU A 102 15.97 -1.75 -10.01
N VAL A 103 15.32 -2.89 -10.18
CA VAL A 103 14.10 -3.26 -9.45
C VAL A 103 14.39 -4.49 -8.61
N PRO A 104 14.61 -4.34 -7.30
CA PRO A 104 14.85 -5.48 -6.42
C PRO A 104 13.59 -6.36 -6.27
N PRO A 105 13.74 -7.62 -5.84
CA PRO A 105 12.62 -8.56 -5.71
C PRO A 105 11.44 -8.02 -4.89
N VAL A 106 11.69 -7.30 -3.80
CA VAL A 106 10.61 -6.73 -2.97
C VAL A 106 9.73 -5.77 -3.76
N GLN A 107 10.33 -4.97 -4.64
CA GLN A 107 9.57 -4.03 -5.49
C GLN A 107 8.84 -4.75 -6.62
N ALA A 108 9.46 -5.77 -7.22
CA ALA A 108 8.80 -6.59 -8.24
C ALA A 108 7.58 -7.34 -7.68
N GLU A 109 7.66 -7.80 -6.43
CA GLU A 109 6.54 -8.44 -5.74
C GLU A 109 5.37 -7.46 -5.52
N VAL A 110 5.65 -6.25 -5.06
CA VAL A 110 4.63 -5.20 -4.88
C VAL A 110 4.03 -4.78 -6.23
N GLN A 111 4.83 -4.68 -7.30
CA GLN A 111 4.31 -4.40 -8.64
C GLN A 111 3.26 -5.43 -9.07
N ARG A 112 3.49 -6.72 -8.80
CA ARG A 112 2.49 -7.76 -9.11
C ARG A 112 1.18 -7.58 -8.35
N GLU A 113 1.25 -7.16 -7.09
CA GLU A 113 0.04 -6.89 -6.30
C GLU A 113 -0.71 -5.64 -6.78
N ILE A 114 0.00 -4.62 -7.23
CA ILE A 114 -0.60 -3.43 -7.86
C ILE A 114 -1.37 -3.83 -9.12
N ASP A 115 -0.72 -4.55 -10.02
CA ASP A 115 -1.32 -4.97 -11.29
C ASP A 115 -2.54 -5.88 -11.07
N ALA A 116 -2.44 -6.79 -10.10
CA ALA A 116 -3.55 -7.67 -9.74
C ALA A 116 -4.75 -6.90 -9.14
N ALA A 117 -4.50 -5.92 -8.29
CA ALA A 117 -5.55 -5.11 -7.66
C ALA A 117 -6.29 -4.23 -8.67
N GLU A 118 -5.56 -3.65 -9.62
CA GLU A 118 -6.14 -2.77 -10.66
C GLU A 118 -6.69 -3.55 -11.86
N GLY A 119 -6.40 -4.85 -11.97
CA GLY A 119 -6.83 -5.70 -13.09
C GLY A 119 -6.16 -5.37 -14.42
N ARG A 120 -5.05 -4.62 -14.39
CA ARG A 120 -4.27 -4.19 -15.54
C ARG A 120 -2.85 -3.80 -15.11
N PRO A 121 -1.86 -3.76 -16.02
CA PRO A 121 -0.55 -3.22 -15.71
C PRO A 121 -0.63 -1.74 -15.29
N VAL A 122 -0.07 -1.42 -14.13
CA VAL A 122 0.11 -0.05 -13.62
C VAL A 122 1.56 0.11 -13.18
N PRO A 123 2.49 0.40 -14.09
CA PRO A 123 3.90 0.49 -13.77
C PRO A 123 4.17 1.55 -12.70
N MET A 124 4.95 1.19 -11.69
CA MET A 124 5.38 2.15 -10.68
C MET A 124 6.34 3.19 -11.26
N GLY A 125 6.13 4.46 -10.91
CA GLY A 125 7.15 5.48 -11.04
C GLY A 125 8.26 5.27 -10.01
N SER A 126 9.44 5.87 -10.23
CA SER A 126 10.55 5.85 -9.29
C SER A 126 10.79 7.23 -8.71
N ILE A 127 11.24 7.27 -7.45
CA ILE A 127 11.54 8.51 -6.74
C ILE A 127 12.91 8.34 -6.08
N GLU A 128 13.79 9.33 -6.27
CA GLU A 128 15.07 9.39 -5.59
C GLU A 128 14.86 9.39 -4.06
N ARG A 129 15.78 8.79 -3.31
CA ARG A 129 15.64 8.53 -1.87
C ARG A 129 15.27 9.76 -1.04
N PHE A 130 15.96 10.88 -1.21
CA PHE A 130 15.69 12.08 -0.41
C PHE A 130 14.40 12.77 -0.82
N ALA A 131 14.10 12.79 -2.11
CA ALA A 131 12.80 13.24 -2.62
C ALA A 131 11.66 12.38 -2.08
N PHE A 132 11.89 11.06 -1.92
CA PHE A 132 10.93 10.17 -1.29
C PHE A 132 10.64 10.56 0.17
N TYR A 133 11.67 10.85 0.97
CA TYR A 133 11.47 11.33 2.34
C TYR A 133 10.65 12.61 2.40
N ASP A 134 10.92 13.57 1.52
CA ASP A 134 10.19 14.83 1.48
C ASP A 134 8.72 14.65 1.09
N LEU A 135 8.43 13.77 0.15
CA LEU A 135 7.06 13.40 -0.22
C LEU A 135 6.36 12.66 0.91
N ALA A 136 7.04 11.73 1.56
CA ALA A 136 6.49 10.95 2.67
C ALA A 136 6.05 11.82 3.85
N LYS A 137 6.81 12.85 4.18
CA LYS A 137 6.46 13.82 5.24
C LYS A 137 5.17 14.60 4.95
N ARG A 138 4.83 14.77 3.68
CA ARG A 138 3.63 15.47 3.21
C ARG A 138 2.47 14.54 2.90
N ALA A 139 2.66 13.23 3.02
CA ALA A 139 1.63 12.24 2.79
C ALA A 139 0.51 12.33 3.84
N TYR A 140 -0.60 11.66 3.57
CA TYR A 140 -1.68 11.55 4.55
C TYR A 140 -1.26 10.70 5.74
N CYS A 141 -0.66 9.53 5.48
CA CYS A 141 -0.20 8.61 6.53
C CYS A 141 0.99 7.75 6.06
N VAL A 142 1.66 7.17 7.05
CA VAL A 142 2.71 6.15 6.86
C VAL A 142 2.28 4.87 7.54
N ILE A 143 2.37 3.75 6.81
CA ILE A 143 2.13 2.39 7.32
C ILE A 143 3.44 1.63 7.26
N GLN A 144 3.97 1.23 8.43
CA GLN A 144 5.14 0.37 8.52
C GLN A 144 4.70 -1.10 8.50
N THR A 145 5.38 -1.89 7.68
CA THR A 145 5.20 -3.35 7.59
C THR A 145 6.26 -4.11 8.39
N GLY A 146 6.22 -5.44 8.35
CA GLY A 146 7.28 -6.31 8.81
C GLY A 146 8.36 -6.62 7.77
N GLU A 147 8.38 -5.94 6.63
CA GLU A 147 9.37 -6.13 5.56
C GLU A 147 10.78 -5.77 6.05
N ARG A 148 11.70 -6.72 5.95
CA ARG A 148 13.09 -6.53 6.39
C ARG A 148 14.07 -6.23 5.26
N ARG A 149 13.68 -6.49 4.01
CA ARG A 149 14.51 -6.20 2.83
C ARG A 149 14.56 -4.71 2.57
N PHE A 150 15.72 -4.24 2.09
CA PHE A 150 15.93 -2.83 1.77
C PHE A 150 15.07 -2.38 0.58
N TYR A 151 14.76 -1.10 0.55
CA TYR A 151 13.97 -0.46 -0.52
C TYR A 151 12.53 -0.98 -0.66
N GLY A 152 11.99 -1.55 0.38
CA GLY A 152 10.57 -1.89 0.49
C GLY A 152 9.70 -0.68 0.84
N CYS A 153 9.85 0.43 0.10
CA CYS A 153 9.21 1.71 0.37
C CYS A 153 8.45 2.19 -0.87
N PHE A 154 7.17 2.51 -0.68
CA PHE A 154 6.22 2.82 -1.74
C PHE A 154 5.32 3.98 -1.34
N ILE A 155 4.81 4.72 -2.33
CA ILE A 155 3.75 5.72 -2.16
C ILE A 155 2.61 5.38 -3.09
N PHE A 156 1.39 5.27 -2.54
CA PHE A 156 0.16 5.02 -3.28
C PHE A 156 -0.74 6.26 -3.22
N LYS A 157 -1.11 6.78 -4.38
CA LYS A 157 -2.03 7.91 -4.49
C LYS A 157 -3.46 7.40 -4.61
N LYS A 158 -4.31 7.82 -3.67
CA LYS A 158 -5.72 7.43 -3.66
C LYS A 158 -6.48 8.07 -4.81
N GLY A 159 -7.20 7.23 -5.54
CA GLY A 159 -8.14 7.61 -6.58
C GLY A 159 -9.58 7.65 -6.11
N VAL A 160 -10.48 7.55 -7.06
CA VAL A 160 -11.92 7.57 -6.85
C VAL A 160 -12.58 6.37 -7.52
N ILE A 161 -13.73 5.97 -6.99
CA ILE A 161 -14.61 4.98 -7.59
C ILE A 161 -15.91 5.73 -7.95
N ALA A 162 -16.26 5.72 -9.22
CA ALA A 162 -17.53 6.31 -9.66
C ALA A 162 -18.71 5.53 -9.08
N PRO A 163 -19.82 6.21 -8.71
CA PRO A 163 -21.02 5.53 -8.27
C PRO A 163 -21.58 4.68 -9.41
N GLU A 164 -22.13 3.52 -9.05
CA GLU A 164 -22.93 2.71 -9.97
C GLU A 164 -24.33 3.35 -10.05
N ASP A 165 -24.84 3.58 -11.27
CA ASP A 165 -26.20 4.11 -11.52
C ASP A 165 -27.27 3.02 -11.30
#